data_cd1f2908bb15e4348d138ebd8a57e993
#
_entry.id   cd1f2908bb15e4348d138ebd8a57e993
#
_cell.length_a   1.000
_cell.length_b   1.000
_cell.length_c   1.000
_cell.angle_alpha   90.00
_cell.angle_beta   90.00
_cell.angle_gamma   90.00
#
_symmetry.space_group_name_H-M   'P 1'
#
loop_
_entity.id
_entity.type
_entity.pdbx_description
1 polymer ?
#
loop_
_entity_poly.entity_id
_entity_poly.type
_entity_poly.pdbx_seq_one_letter_code
_entity_poly.pdbx_strand_id
1 'polypeptide(L)'
;PAASAVINGSEYRSNSISVKVIAPAKQSQQQAQQSYDPFDVFRQRSRQQEYSEDDIRKMVEKNMFVRVVPSKTSLYQGDQLSLSYKLYFRIQYQSLQAIKNPSYNGFLSEEFKLPEPKNDEEPPIETYEGKKYYVQEFKRVALFPTKSGKITIEPIELQGTVLVEVPDPDFGGFFSTLQPYDYDFKSNAIALDIKPLPEKNKPATFSGAV
;
A
#
# COMPACT_ATOMS: atom_id res chain seq x y z
N PRO A 1 -16.86 -53.40 -0.14
CA PRO A 1 -17.38 -54.06 1.03
C PRO A 1 -17.62 -53.06 2.17
N ALA A 2 -18.69 -53.26 2.94
CA ALA A 2 -18.92 -52.46 4.14
C ALA A 2 -18.27 -53.17 5.33
N ALA A 3 -17.71 -52.44 6.25
CA ALA A 3 -17.19 -52.97 7.52
C ALA A 3 -18.32 -52.99 8.57
N SER A 4 -18.38 -54.00 9.41
CA SER A 4 -19.28 -54.05 10.56
C SER A 4 -18.51 -54.27 11.85
N ALA A 5 -18.98 -53.65 12.93
CA ALA A 5 -18.45 -53.86 14.27
C ALA A 5 -19.60 -53.98 15.27
N VAL A 6 -19.45 -54.86 16.25
CA VAL A 6 -20.42 -55.04 17.34
C VAL A 6 -19.86 -54.42 18.60
N ILE A 7 -20.55 -53.40 19.12
CA ILE A 7 -20.18 -52.68 20.34
C ILE A 7 -21.39 -52.76 21.30
N ASN A 8 -21.19 -53.31 22.49
CA ASN A 8 -22.23 -53.49 23.52
C ASN A 8 -23.49 -54.17 23.02
N GLY A 9 -23.34 -55.20 22.15
CA GLY A 9 -24.48 -55.99 21.64
C GLY A 9 -25.24 -55.35 20.47
N SER A 10 -24.84 -54.18 20.01
CA SER A 10 -25.42 -53.50 18.83
C SER A 10 -24.46 -53.54 17.66
N GLU A 11 -24.95 -53.94 16.48
CA GLU A 11 -24.18 -54.04 15.24
C GLU A 11 -24.20 -52.67 14.51
N TYR A 12 -23.03 -52.10 14.27
CA TYR A 12 -22.82 -50.89 13.47
C TYR A 12 -22.19 -51.26 12.15
N ARG A 13 -22.75 -50.74 11.05
CA ARG A 13 -22.25 -50.97 9.69
C ARG A 13 -21.81 -49.63 9.06
N SER A 14 -20.66 -49.64 8.43
CA SER A 14 -20.19 -48.48 7.62
C SER A 14 -20.91 -48.42 6.27
N ASN A 15 -20.92 -47.26 5.66
CA ASN A 15 -21.37 -47.10 4.27
C ASN A 15 -20.45 -47.87 3.32
N SER A 16 -21.02 -48.48 2.27
CA SER A 16 -20.21 -49.11 1.22
C SER A 16 -19.71 -48.05 0.22
N ILE A 17 -18.42 -48.09 -0.07
CA ILE A 17 -17.82 -47.26 -1.11
C ILE A 17 -17.57 -48.16 -2.33
N SER A 18 -18.16 -47.79 -3.47
CA SER A 18 -17.91 -48.45 -4.77
C SER A 18 -16.81 -47.69 -5.51
N VAL A 19 -15.68 -48.33 -5.70
CA VAL A 19 -14.58 -47.80 -6.53
C VAL A 19 -14.67 -48.50 -7.89
N LYS A 20 -14.93 -47.72 -8.94
CA LYS A 20 -14.90 -48.20 -10.32
C LYS A 20 -13.46 -48.07 -10.86
N VAL A 21 -12.77 -49.19 -10.96
CA VAL A 21 -11.45 -49.22 -11.61
C VAL A 21 -11.70 -49.28 -13.12
N ILE A 22 -11.31 -48.26 -13.82
CA ILE A 22 -11.35 -48.20 -15.28
C ILE A 22 -10.02 -48.73 -15.81
N ALA A 23 -10.06 -49.82 -16.57
CA ALA A 23 -8.85 -50.34 -17.21
C ALA A 23 -8.34 -49.32 -18.24
N PRO A 24 -7.03 -49.11 -18.35
CA PRO A 24 -6.49 -48.19 -19.35
C PRO A 24 -6.80 -48.72 -20.77
N ALA A 25 -7.34 -47.81 -21.60
CA ALA A 25 -7.52 -48.10 -23.03
C ALA A 25 -6.15 -48.36 -23.66
N LYS A 26 -6.00 -49.46 -24.41
CA LYS A 26 -4.81 -49.74 -25.23
C LYS A 26 -4.66 -48.64 -26.27
N GLN A 27 -3.80 -47.65 -26.02
CA GLN A 27 -3.32 -46.73 -27.04
C GLN A 27 -2.04 -47.30 -27.68
N SER A 28 -2.10 -47.32 -29.03
CA SER A 28 -1.02 -47.72 -29.92
C SER A 28 0.29 -46.99 -29.60
N GLN A 29 1.37 -47.77 -29.57
CA GLN A 29 2.75 -47.29 -29.49
C GLN A 29 3.06 -46.34 -30.64
N GLN A 30 3.28 -45.07 -30.29
CA GLN A 30 4.28 -44.18 -30.90
C GLN A 30 4.16 -42.80 -30.22
N GLN A 31 5.05 -42.51 -29.33
CA GLN A 31 5.78 -41.25 -29.11
C GLN A 31 6.24 -41.10 -27.70
N ALA A 32 7.55 -40.89 -27.57
CA ALA A 32 8.29 -40.24 -26.51
C ALA A 32 7.85 -40.53 -25.03
N GLN A 33 8.71 -41.20 -24.31
CA GLN A 33 8.71 -41.27 -22.84
C GLN A 33 8.70 -39.86 -22.25
N GLN A 34 7.52 -39.30 -22.07
CA GLN A 34 7.31 -38.29 -21.01
C GLN A 34 7.06 -39.09 -19.73
N SER A 35 8.06 -39.10 -18.87
CA SER A 35 7.89 -39.61 -17.51
C SER A 35 6.76 -38.80 -16.84
N TYR A 36 5.63 -39.45 -16.61
CA TYR A 36 4.52 -38.87 -15.84
C TYR A 36 4.99 -38.77 -14.38
N ASP A 37 5.52 -37.60 -14.01
CA ASP A 37 5.86 -37.28 -12.64
C ASP A 37 4.53 -36.96 -11.92
N PRO A 38 4.11 -37.75 -10.91
CA PRO A 38 2.89 -37.45 -10.15
C PRO A 38 2.89 -36.06 -9.51
N PHE A 39 4.06 -35.43 -9.39
CA PHE A 39 4.24 -34.07 -8.88
C PHE A 39 4.08 -32.98 -9.93
N ASP A 40 3.98 -33.30 -11.22
CA ASP A 40 3.76 -32.31 -12.28
C ASP A 40 2.45 -31.53 -12.12
N VAL A 41 1.42 -32.15 -11.55
CA VAL A 41 0.16 -31.47 -11.23
C VAL A 41 0.36 -30.41 -10.14
N PHE A 42 1.25 -30.67 -9.19
CA PHE A 42 1.61 -29.69 -8.15
C PHE A 42 2.52 -28.60 -8.70
N ARG A 43 3.45 -28.93 -9.59
CA ARG A 43 4.30 -27.96 -10.30
C ARG A 43 3.51 -27.06 -11.26
N GLN A 44 2.46 -27.59 -11.88
CA GLN A 44 1.59 -26.82 -12.78
C GLN A 44 0.68 -25.86 -11.99
N ARG A 45 0.28 -26.19 -10.76
CA ARG A 45 -0.43 -25.27 -9.86
C ARG A 45 0.46 -24.16 -9.32
N SER A 46 1.71 -24.44 -8.98
CA SER A 46 2.66 -23.43 -8.50
C SER A 46 3.11 -22.46 -9.60
N ARG A 47 3.11 -22.87 -10.88
CA ARG A 47 3.37 -21.96 -12.02
C ARG A 47 2.24 -20.98 -12.32
N GLN A 48 1.04 -21.18 -11.78
CA GLN A 48 -0.12 -20.29 -12.01
C GLN A 48 -0.27 -19.17 -10.98
N GLN A 49 0.61 -19.07 -10.01
CA GLN A 49 0.58 -18.03 -8.97
C GLN A 49 1.87 -17.17 -8.96
N GLU A 50 2.52 -16.98 -10.11
CA GLU A 50 3.41 -15.84 -10.25
C GLU A 50 2.56 -14.58 -10.21
N TYR A 51 2.67 -13.79 -9.13
CA TYR A 51 2.11 -12.45 -9.09
C TYR A 51 2.72 -11.66 -10.24
N SER A 52 1.88 -11.16 -11.14
CA SER A 52 2.36 -10.24 -12.15
C SER A 52 2.86 -8.95 -11.49
N GLU A 53 3.75 -8.22 -12.15
CA GLU A 53 4.18 -6.90 -11.66
C GLU A 53 2.98 -5.98 -11.37
N ASP A 54 1.90 -6.09 -12.17
CA ASP A 54 0.66 -5.36 -11.97
C ASP A 54 -0.08 -5.76 -10.69
N ASP A 55 -0.05 -7.03 -10.30
CA ASP A 55 -0.68 -7.51 -9.06
C ASP A 55 0.11 -7.02 -7.83
N ILE A 56 1.44 -7.06 -7.92
CA ILE A 56 2.34 -6.52 -6.89
C ILE A 56 2.10 -5.00 -6.75
N ARG A 57 2.06 -4.28 -7.87
CA ARG A 57 1.78 -2.84 -7.88
C ARG A 57 0.47 -2.51 -7.18
N LYS A 58 -0.63 -3.17 -7.54
CA LYS A 58 -1.95 -2.99 -6.91
C LYS A 58 -1.94 -3.33 -5.42
N MET A 59 -1.17 -4.36 -5.04
CA MET A 59 -1.00 -4.72 -3.63
C MET A 59 -0.29 -3.61 -2.86
N VAL A 60 0.80 -3.06 -3.42
CA VAL A 60 1.53 -1.95 -2.81
C VAL A 60 0.62 -0.73 -2.68
N GLU A 61 -0.02 -0.28 -3.77
CA GLU A 61 -0.93 0.88 -3.79
C GLU A 61 -2.06 0.80 -2.74
N LYS A 62 -2.59 -0.40 -2.54
CA LYS A 62 -3.66 -0.65 -1.57
C LYS A 62 -3.18 -0.63 -0.12
N ASN A 63 -1.90 -0.90 0.12
CA ASN A 63 -1.36 -1.10 1.46
C ASN A 63 -0.31 -0.05 1.88
N MET A 64 0.19 0.75 0.96
CA MET A 64 1.14 1.82 1.25
C MET A 64 0.97 2.98 0.29
N PHE A 65 0.84 4.20 0.82
CA PHE A 65 0.69 5.42 0.03
C PHE A 65 1.10 6.65 0.82
N VAL A 66 1.35 7.75 0.11
CA VAL A 66 1.74 9.03 0.69
C VAL A 66 0.62 10.05 0.52
N ARG A 67 0.34 10.79 1.58
CA ARG A 67 -0.63 11.90 1.54
C ARG A 67 -0.04 13.18 2.11
N VAL A 68 -0.43 14.28 1.49
CA VAL A 68 -0.23 15.62 2.03
C VAL A 68 -1.56 16.10 2.60
N VAL A 69 -1.53 16.51 3.85
CA VAL A 69 -2.72 16.96 4.59
C VAL A 69 -2.51 18.43 4.97
N PRO A 70 -3.27 19.37 4.37
CA PRO A 70 -3.23 20.77 4.75
C PRO A 70 -4.06 20.99 6.03
N SER A 71 -3.64 21.93 6.87
CA SER A 71 -4.43 22.35 8.04
C SER A 71 -5.70 23.09 7.64
N LYS A 72 -5.68 23.77 6.49
CA LYS A 72 -6.81 24.47 5.86
C LYS A 72 -6.56 24.62 4.35
N THR A 73 -7.62 24.73 3.56
CA THR A 73 -7.52 24.89 2.09
C THR A 73 -7.92 26.28 1.61
N SER A 74 -8.54 27.09 2.48
CA SER A 74 -8.91 28.48 2.22
C SER A 74 -8.37 29.38 3.33
N LEU A 75 -7.63 30.42 2.99
CA LEU A 75 -6.95 31.30 3.95
C LEU A 75 -6.72 32.67 3.33
N TYR A 76 -6.38 33.66 4.15
CA TYR A 76 -5.99 34.98 3.66
C TYR A 76 -4.48 35.04 3.34
N GLN A 77 -4.12 35.99 2.49
CA GLN A 77 -2.72 36.32 2.23
C GLN A 77 -2.02 36.65 3.55
N GLY A 78 -0.83 36.08 3.79
CA GLY A 78 -0.07 36.23 5.03
C GLY A 78 -0.48 35.26 6.16
N ASP A 79 -1.61 34.56 6.08
CA ASP A 79 -2.00 33.56 7.06
C ASP A 79 -1.07 32.34 7.05
N GLN A 80 -0.86 31.75 8.20
CA GLN A 80 -0.12 30.50 8.27
C GLN A 80 -0.98 29.30 7.84
N LEU A 81 -0.41 28.45 7.00
CA LEU A 81 -0.89 27.13 6.63
C LEU A 81 0.18 26.09 6.97
N SER A 82 -0.20 24.97 7.59
CA SER A 82 0.71 23.84 7.76
C SER A 82 0.35 22.72 6.80
N LEU A 83 1.37 22.15 6.14
CA LEU A 83 1.26 20.92 5.36
C LEU A 83 1.97 19.79 6.09
N SER A 84 1.26 18.72 6.38
CA SER A 84 1.78 17.48 6.96
C SER A 84 1.91 16.43 5.86
N TYR A 85 3.12 15.91 5.66
CA TYR A 85 3.42 14.84 4.71
C TYR A 85 3.45 13.54 5.49
N LYS A 86 2.48 12.66 5.20
CA LYS A 86 2.24 11.43 5.94
C LYS A 86 2.38 10.22 5.04
N LEU A 87 3.11 9.21 5.52
CA LEU A 87 3.15 7.87 4.96
C LEU A 87 2.11 7.02 5.68
N TYR A 88 1.21 6.40 4.92
CA TYR A 88 0.24 5.41 5.38
C TYR A 88 0.70 4.04 4.93
N PHE A 89 0.85 3.07 5.84
CA PHE A 89 1.36 1.76 5.49
C PHE A 89 0.77 0.64 6.34
N ARG A 90 0.72 -0.55 5.75
CA ARG A 90 0.29 -1.82 6.35
C ARG A 90 1.24 -2.97 6.00
N ILE A 91 2.22 -2.68 5.15
CA ILE A 91 3.27 -3.60 4.73
C ILE A 91 4.62 -3.05 5.19
N GLN A 92 5.61 -3.92 5.29
CA GLN A 92 6.96 -3.52 5.68
C GLN A 92 7.67 -2.83 4.50
N TYR A 93 8.57 -1.92 4.83
CA TYR A 93 9.45 -1.29 3.85
C TYR A 93 10.86 -1.16 4.42
N GLN A 94 11.87 -1.13 3.55
CA GLN A 94 13.29 -1.03 3.94
C GLN A 94 13.81 0.38 3.81
N SER A 95 13.39 1.10 2.77
CA SER A 95 13.87 2.44 2.47
C SER A 95 12.74 3.30 1.91
N LEU A 96 12.85 4.61 2.13
CA LEU A 96 12.00 5.62 1.52
C LEU A 96 12.80 6.92 1.39
N GLN A 97 12.92 7.45 0.17
CA GLN A 97 13.63 8.71 -0.08
C GLN A 97 12.86 9.59 -1.05
N ALA A 98 12.96 10.91 -0.85
CA ALA A 98 12.35 11.87 -1.76
C ALA A 98 13.21 12.00 -3.03
N ILE A 99 12.58 11.74 -4.19
CA ILE A 99 13.18 11.94 -5.51
C ILE A 99 12.75 13.27 -6.13
N LYS A 100 11.58 13.79 -5.74
CA LYS A 100 11.10 15.10 -6.16
C LYS A 100 10.38 15.79 -5.02
N ASN A 101 10.88 16.95 -4.59
CA ASN A 101 10.20 17.79 -3.60
C ASN A 101 9.23 18.76 -4.32
N PRO A 102 8.08 19.10 -3.70
CA PRO A 102 7.18 20.09 -4.23
C PRO A 102 7.81 21.49 -4.18
N SER A 103 7.43 22.32 -5.15
CA SER A 103 7.76 23.73 -5.14
C SER A 103 6.68 24.52 -4.42
N TYR A 104 7.09 25.46 -3.56
CA TYR A 104 6.19 26.35 -2.81
C TYR A 104 6.14 27.76 -3.42
N ASN A 105 6.05 27.83 -4.73
CA ASN A 105 5.99 29.12 -5.44
C ASN A 105 4.80 29.98 -4.97
N GLY A 106 5.08 31.22 -4.54
CA GLY A 106 4.08 32.13 -3.99
C GLY A 106 3.84 32.01 -2.49
N PHE A 107 4.72 31.26 -1.80
CA PHE A 107 4.75 31.15 -0.35
C PHE A 107 6.14 31.45 0.19
N LEU A 108 6.20 32.01 1.38
CA LEU A 108 7.34 31.83 2.27
C LEU A 108 7.13 30.49 2.97
N SER A 109 8.18 29.68 3.04
CA SER A 109 8.11 28.33 3.62
C SER A 109 9.14 28.15 4.72
N GLU A 110 8.71 27.45 5.78
CA GLU A 110 9.56 27.05 6.90
C GLU A 110 9.32 25.58 7.20
N GLU A 111 10.36 24.77 7.19
CA GLU A 111 10.27 23.36 7.50
C GLU A 111 10.47 23.11 8.98
N PHE A 112 9.54 22.37 9.60
CA PHE A 112 9.64 21.98 10.99
C PHE A 112 10.56 20.76 11.14
N LYS A 113 11.47 20.83 12.10
CA LYS A 113 12.21 19.66 12.52
C LYS A 113 11.25 18.73 13.28
N LEU A 114 10.94 17.60 12.71
CA LEU A 114 10.14 16.56 13.37
C LEU A 114 11.01 15.80 14.37
N PRO A 115 10.42 15.28 15.46
CA PRO A 115 11.11 14.36 16.35
C PRO A 115 11.47 13.09 15.58
N GLU A 116 12.65 12.56 15.87
CA GLU A 116 13.05 11.26 15.32
C GLU A 116 12.13 10.17 15.88
N PRO A 117 11.68 9.21 15.02
CA PRO A 117 10.93 8.06 15.50
C PRO A 117 11.75 7.31 16.55
N LYS A 118 11.15 7.05 17.70
CA LYS A 118 11.80 6.20 18.70
C LYS A 118 11.66 4.75 18.28
N ASN A 119 12.74 3.99 18.39
CA ASN A 119 12.79 2.58 17.98
C ASN A 119 11.79 1.68 18.71
N ASP A 120 11.31 2.08 19.88
CA ASP A 120 10.40 1.30 20.74
C ASP A 120 8.94 1.79 20.68
N GLU A 121 8.63 2.77 19.84
CA GLU A 121 7.29 3.37 19.74
C GLU A 121 6.65 2.97 18.42
N GLU A 122 5.53 2.23 18.48
CA GLU A 122 4.76 1.92 17.28
C GLU A 122 4.17 3.21 16.67
N PRO A 123 4.20 3.35 15.32
CA PRO A 123 3.57 4.48 14.69
C PRO A 123 2.07 4.55 15.01
N PRO A 124 1.50 5.75 15.15
CA PRO A 124 0.06 5.91 15.39
C PRO A 124 -0.75 5.27 14.28
N ILE A 125 -1.97 4.82 14.63
CA ILE A 125 -2.90 4.21 13.68
C ILE A 125 -4.00 5.22 13.34
N GLU A 126 -4.18 5.47 12.04
CA GLU A 126 -5.31 6.25 11.51
C GLU A 126 -6.20 5.37 10.61
N THR A 127 -7.50 5.71 10.57
CA THR A 127 -8.44 5.06 9.65
C THR A 127 -8.57 5.91 8.39
N TYR A 128 -8.30 5.30 7.22
CA TYR A 128 -8.48 5.90 5.92
C TYR A 128 -9.33 4.97 5.04
N GLU A 129 -10.41 5.49 4.47
CA GLU A 129 -11.36 4.72 3.65
C GLU A 129 -11.83 3.41 4.30
N GLY A 130 -12.10 3.47 5.61
CA GLY A 130 -12.59 2.32 6.39
C GLY A 130 -11.52 1.29 6.77
N LYS A 131 -10.24 1.53 6.45
CA LYS A 131 -9.11 0.65 6.78
C LYS A 131 -8.15 1.34 7.74
N LYS A 132 -7.55 0.55 8.64
CA LYS A 132 -6.53 1.03 9.57
C LYS A 132 -5.15 0.95 8.92
N TYR A 133 -4.36 2.00 9.07
CA TYR A 133 -2.98 2.11 8.61
C TYR A 133 -2.09 2.62 9.74
N TYR A 134 -0.87 2.13 9.81
CA TYR A 134 0.19 2.84 10.53
C TYR A 134 0.51 4.12 9.79
N VAL A 135 0.73 5.20 10.52
CA VAL A 135 0.96 6.52 9.92
C VAL A 135 2.23 7.12 10.47
N GLN A 136 3.12 7.50 9.58
CA GLN A 136 4.34 8.22 9.94
C GLN A 136 4.35 9.59 9.25
N GLU A 137 4.38 10.67 10.04
CA GLU A 137 4.66 11.98 9.49
C GLU A 137 6.16 12.13 9.31
N PHE A 138 6.61 12.32 8.07
CA PHE A 138 8.04 12.41 7.73
C PHE A 138 8.49 13.81 7.35
N LYS A 139 7.54 14.74 7.08
CA LYS A 139 7.82 16.14 6.78
C LYS A 139 6.66 17.01 7.18
N ARG A 140 6.95 18.20 7.74
CA ARG A 140 5.97 19.24 8.03
C ARG A 140 6.52 20.59 7.61
N VAL A 141 5.70 21.38 6.90
CA VAL A 141 6.10 22.69 6.40
C VAL A 141 5.04 23.71 6.76
N ALA A 142 5.46 24.85 7.32
CA ALA A 142 4.61 26.04 7.41
C ALA A 142 4.76 26.84 6.11
N LEU A 143 3.63 27.31 5.59
CA LEU A 143 3.54 28.13 4.40
C LEU A 143 2.80 29.41 4.70
N PHE A 144 3.32 30.53 4.20
CA PHE A 144 2.72 31.87 4.31
C PHE A 144 2.54 32.41 2.91
N PRO A 145 1.30 32.48 2.35
CA PRO A 145 1.08 32.95 1.01
C PRO A 145 1.44 34.44 0.86
N THR A 146 2.26 34.75 -0.13
CA THR A 146 2.70 36.11 -0.45
C THR A 146 1.80 36.82 -1.47
N LYS A 147 0.90 36.07 -2.10
CA LYS A 147 -0.07 36.57 -3.08
C LYS A 147 -1.41 35.85 -2.94
N SER A 148 -2.49 36.54 -3.36
CA SER A 148 -3.84 35.95 -3.42
C SER A 148 -4.06 35.20 -4.73
N GLY A 149 -5.11 34.35 -4.75
CA GLY A 149 -5.54 33.56 -5.91
C GLY A 149 -5.54 32.06 -5.62
N LYS A 150 -5.89 31.29 -6.62
CA LYS A 150 -5.84 29.82 -6.56
C LYS A 150 -4.42 29.35 -6.85
N ILE A 151 -3.84 28.64 -5.92
CA ILE A 151 -2.48 28.08 -6.02
C ILE A 151 -2.55 26.57 -5.79
N THR A 152 -1.89 25.81 -6.64
CA THR A 152 -1.76 24.36 -6.48
C THR A 152 -0.33 24.04 -6.09
N ILE A 153 -0.16 23.28 -5.00
CA ILE A 153 1.12 22.69 -4.61
C ILE A 153 1.20 21.31 -5.23
N GLU A 154 2.30 21.09 -5.95
CA GLU A 154 2.56 19.82 -6.64
C GLU A 154 2.77 18.66 -5.65
N PRO A 155 2.52 17.42 -6.09
CA PRO A 155 2.85 16.24 -5.30
C PRO A 155 4.32 16.14 -4.96
N ILE A 156 4.63 15.56 -3.79
CA ILE A 156 5.95 14.98 -3.53
C ILE A 156 6.03 13.61 -4.18
N GLU A 157 7.19 13.27 -4.73
CA GLU A 157 7.46 11.94 -5.29
C GLU A 157 8.57 11.28 -4.46
N LEU A 158 8.31 10.06 -4.01
CA LEU A 158 9.23 9.27 -3.21
C LEU A 158 9.50 7.95 -3.91
N GLN A 159 10.71 7.45 -3.79
CA GLN A 159 11.08 6.09 -4.16
C GLN A 159 11.36 5.29 -2.91
N GLY A 160 10.89 4.05 -2.88
CA GLY A 160 11.09 3.18 -1.74
C GLY A 160 11.13 1.71 -2.11
N THR A 161 11.80 0.90 -1.28
CA THR A 161 11.80 -0.55 -1.36
C THR A 161 10.83 -1.11 -0.34
N VAL A 162 9.75 -1.75 -0.81
CA VAL A 162 8.74 -2.41 0.02
C VAL A 162 8.97 -3.91 0.06
N LEU A 163 8.59 -4.56 1.16
CA LEU A 163 8.65 -6.00 1.30
C LEU A 163 7.27 -6.58 1.01
N VAL A 164 7.16 -7.31 -0.09
CA VAL A 164 5.91 -7.93 -0.55
C VAL A 164 5.95 -9.41 -0.24
N GLU A 165 4.91 -9.90 0.40
CA GLU A 165 4.74 -11.32 0.67
C GLU A 165 4.26 -12.03 -0.59
N VAL A 166 5.11 -12.91 -1.12
CA VAL A 166 4.82 -13.72 -2.32
C VAL A 166 4.95 -15.20 -1.98
N PRO A 167 4.20 -16.10 -2.67
CA PRO A 167 4.36 -17.52 -2.50
C PRO A 167 5.79 -17.97 -2.83
N ASP A 168 6.36 -18.82 -1.98
CA ASP A 168 7.69 -19.37 -2.21
C ASP A 168 7.63 -20.44 -3.31
N PRO A 169 8.32 -20.24 -4.44
CA PRO A 169 8.30 -21.19 -5.54
C PRO A 169 8.99 -22.52 -5.21
N ASP A 170 9.97 -22.50 -4.30
CA ASP A 170 10.73 -23.70 -3.93
C ASP A 170 9.90 -24.70 -3.11
N PHE A 171 8.86 -24.20 -2.43
CA PHE A 171 7.92 -25.01 -1.64
C PHE A 171 6.53 -25.14 -2.29
N GLY A 172 6.44 -24.91 -3.61
CA GLY A 172 5.16 -25.05 -4.35
C GLY A 172 4.09 -24.06 -3.91
N GLY A 173 4.46 -22.91 -3.35
CA GLY A 173 3.54 -21.88 -2.87
C GLY A 173 2.85 -22.19 -1.53
N PHE A 174 3.29 -23.23 -0.82
CA PHE A 174 2.76 -23.58 0.51
C PHE A 174 3.23 -22.61 1.61
N PHE A 175 4.38 -22.02 1.41
CA PHE A 175 4.95 -20.97 2.25
C PHE A 175 5.05 -19.68 1.48
N SER A 176 5.06 -18.56 2.17
CA SER A 176 5.32 -17.26 1.58
C SER A 176 6.69 -16.75 2.01
N THR A 177 7.32 -15.98 1.14
CA THR A 177 8.58 -15.28 1.39
C THR A 177 8.40 -13.79 1.15
N LEU A 178 9.17 -12.97 1.87
CA LEU A 178 9.20 -11.53 1.66
C LEU A 178 10.22 -11.19 0.59
N GLN A 179 9.77 -10.57 -0.50
CA GLN A 179 10.64 -10.11 -1.57
C GLN A 179 10.66 -8.58 -1.62
N PRO A 180 11.85 -7.97 -1.79
CA PRO A 180 11.97 -6.53 -2.00
C PRO A 180 11.45 -6.14 -3.37
N TYR A 181 10.66 -5.07 -3.40
CA TYR A 181 10.11 -4.49 -4.62
C TYR A 181 10.26 -2.97 -4.58
N ASP A 182 10.90 -2.41 -5.61
CA ASP A 182 11.06 -0.95 -5.71
C ASP A 182 9.80 -0.32 -6.27
N TYR A 183 9.34 0.75 -5.63
CA TYR A 183 8.09 1.42 -5.97
C TYR A 183 8.22 2.93 -5.84
N ASP A 184 7.64 3.64 -6.80
CA ASP A 184 7.57 5.10 -6.81
C ASP A 184 6.21 5.56 -6.27
N PHE A 185 6.24 6.28 -5.16
CA PHE A 185 5.07 6.84 -4.51
C PHE A 185 4.88 8.29 -4.92
N LYS A 186 3.64 8.67 -5.15
CA LYS A 186 3.26 10.05 -5.44
C LYS A 186 2.11 10.48 -4.53
N SER A 187 2.26 11.63 -3.87
CA SER A 187 1.21 12.16 -3.03
C SER A 187 0.10 12.82 -3.86
N ASN A 188 -0.98 13.21 -3.17
CA ASN A 188 -1.96 14.10 -3.74
C ASN A 188 -1.40 15.52 -3.93
N ALA A 189 -1.89 16.24 -4.93
CA ALA A 189 -1.73 17.69 -5.05
C ALA A 189 -2.64 18.42 -4.07
N ILE A 190 -2.27 19.63 -3.65
CA ILE A 190 -3.05 20.47 -2.75
C ILE A 190 -3.47 21.73 -3.48
N ALA A 191 -4.78 21.89 -3.68
CA ALA A 191 -5.38 23.13 -4.20
C ALA A 191 -5.73 24.06 -3.04
N LEU A 192 -5.24 25.27 -3.09
CA LEU A 192 -5.44 26.31 -2.09
C LEU A 192 -6.16 27.52 -2.69
N ASP A 193 -7.08 28.09 -1.94
CA ASP A 193 -7.77 29.33 -2.27
C ASP A 193 -7.31 30.44 -1.33
N ILE A 194 -6.43 31.31 -1.83
CA ILE A 194 -5.84 32.41 -1.07
C ILE A 194 -6.63 33.67 -1.32
N LYS A 195 -7.35 34.13 -0.29
CA LYS A 195 -8.14 35.33 -0.33
C LYS A 195 -7.25 36.58 -0.16
N PRO A 196 -7.54 37.69 -0.87
CA PRO A 196 -6.88 38.95 -0.59
C PRO A 196 -7.25 39.45 0.80
N LEU A 197 -6.41 40.27 1.39
CA LEU A 197 -6.70 40.92 2.66
C LEU A 197 -7.99 41.75 2.55
N PRO A 198 -8.86 41.76 3.57
CA PRO A 198 -10.09 42.56 3.56
C PRO A 198 -9.76 44.07 3.48
N GLU A 199 -10.33 44.75 2.52
CA GLU A 199 -10.18 46.23 2.40
C GLU A 199 -11.18 47.02 3.25
N LYS A 200 -12.20 46.35 3.76
CA LYS A 200 -13.23 46.99 4.59
C LYS A 200 -12.62 47.44 5.92
N ASN A 201 -12.77 48.71 6.25
CA ASN A 201 -12.23 49.36 7.44
C ASN A 201 -10.67 49.49 7.44
N LYS A 202 -10.03 49.46 6.28
CA LYS A 202 -8.61 49.73 6.13
C LYS A 202 -8.35 51.22 6.41
N PRO A 203 -7.53 51.62 7.40
CA PRO A 203 -7.17 53.02 7.61
C PRO A 203 -6.45 53.59 6.38
N ALA A 204 -6.71 54.85 6.04
CA ALA A 204 -6.05 55.47 4.88
C ALA A 204 -4.48 55.50 5.00
N THR A 205 -3.98 55.41 6.22
CA THR A 205 -2.54 55.39 6.54
C THR A 205 -1.94 53.98 6.59
N PHE A 206 -2.74 52.92 6.36
CA PHE A 206 -2.28 51.55 6.41
C PHE A 206 -1.39 51.26 5.18
N SER A 207 -0.10 51.08 5.38
CA SER A 207 0.90 50.80 4.31
C SER A 207 1.21 49.32 4.13
N GLY A 208 0.54 48.43 4.89
CA GLY A 208 0.78 46.97 4.93
C GLY A 208 1.31 46.54 6.29
N ALA A 209 1.26 45.22 6.54
CA ALA A 209 1.95 44.66 7.70
C ALA A 209 3.45 44.60 7.38
N VAL A 210 4.28 45.12 8.27
CA VAL A 210 5.74 45.04 8.23
C VAL A 210 6.18 43.80 8.98
#